data_cbc21b93b7ac9b3380a9581d9c64f496
#
_entry.id   cbc21b93b7ac9b3380a9581d9c64f496
#
_cell.length_a   1.000
_cell.length_b   1.000
_cell.length_c   1.000
_cell.angle_alpha   90.00
_cell.angle_beta   90.00
_cell.angle_gamma   90.00
#
_symmetry.space_group_name_H-M   'P 1'
#
loop_
_entity.id
_entity.type
_entity.pdbx_description
1 polymer ?
#
loop_
_entity_poly.entity_id
_entity_poly.type
_entity_poly.pdbx_seq_one_letter_code
_entity_poly.pdbx_strand_id
1 'polypeptide(L)'
;MNVLILNPYHTGSHAHWAEGLQKHLSQIDGITAELWTLPGRNWKWRMHGAGGEFAHRTAASKAMPDIIITTDMLDVASFKGLLTAPWRPIPVIQYFHENQLSFPWSPGDTEKARGLNHTYEFINIQSCTAADWIWFNSSYHKKIFIEEATSFMKRMPDYKDGYSIQAITKKSSVLPVGINTPEFTNLKRPLSTPPTILWNHRWAYDKGPEKFFESLNILGHGGHEFQLIMCGRKYEVVPTVFQTILDQFSNRILHYGYVTTREKYIQLLHASDFIIHDPLQEYFGVSVAEAMSFGVIPLLNADQAYPSWVPEGFLYRDSGEMLSKWDHWKSRFSEGRELANATASDFFWPNIAQSAYRELCQHFEITP
;
A
#
# COMPACT_ATOMS: atom_id res chain seq x y z
N MET A 1 0.27 27.16 5.67
CA MET A 1 0.95 26.00 6.29
C MET A 1 1.94 25.44 5.31
N ASN A 2 3.20 25.29 5.74
CA ASN A 2 4.28 24.70 4.96
C ASN A 2 4.53 23.27 5.41
N VAL A 3 4.34 22.31 4.53
CA VAL A 3 4.49 20.88 4.79
C VAL A 3 5.77 20.39 4.09
N LEU A 4 6.65 19.71 4.81
CA LEU A 4 7.80 19.03 4.22
C LEU A 4 7.57 17.52 4.23
N ILE A 5 7.55 16.89 3.06
CA ILE A 5 7.42 15.45 2.91
C ILE A 5 8.81 14.85 2.67
N LEU A 6 9.22 13.90 3.52
CA LEU A 6 10.48 13.17 3.41
C LEU A 6 10.20 11.75 2.92
N ASN A 7 10.61 11.41 1.70
CA ASN A 7 10.49 10.06 1.18
C ASN A 7 11.86 9.40 1.01
N PRO A 8 12.31 8.60 1.98
CA PRO A 8 13.63 7.95 1.96
C PRO A 8 13.76 6.84 0.94
N TYR A 9 12.64 6.32 0.39
CA TYR A 9 12.63 5.21 -0.57
C TYR A 9 11.72 5.53 -1.76
N HIS A 10 12.17 6.46 -2.62
CA HIS A 10 11.35 7.03 -3.69
C HIS A 10 11.31 6.13 -4.93
N THR A 11 10.39 5.15 -4.91
CA THR A 11 10.11 4.25 -6.04
C THR A 11 8.74 3.58 -5.88
N GLY A 12 8.12 3.15 -6.98
CA GLY A 12 6.86 2.38 -6.98
C GLY A 12 5.74 3.07 -6.18
N SER A 13 5.09 2.33 -5.29
CA SER A 13 3.98 2.83 -4.45
C SER A 13 4.40 3.95 -3.50
N HIS A 14 5.64 3.92 -2.98
CA HIS A 14 6.17 4.98 -2.11
C HIS A 14 6.33 6.31 -2.85
N ALA A 15 6.84 6.27 -4.10
CA ALA A 15 6.94 7.47 -4.93
C ALA A 15 5.57 8.00 -5.29
N HIS A 16 4.68 7.13 -5.77
CA HIS A 16 3.30 7.50 -6.13
C HIS A 16 2.56 8.17 -4.96
N TRP A 17 2.68 7.62 -3.75
CA TRP A 17 2.07 8.20 -2.56
C TRP A 17 2.65 9.58 -2.22
N ALA A 18 3.96 9.72 -2.19
CA ALA A 18 4.60 10.98 -1.79
C ALA A 18 4.32 12.11 -2.79
N GLU A 19 4.38 11.81 -4.10
CA GLU A 19 4.05 12.76 -5.17
C GLU A 19 2.57 13.12 -5.17
N GLY A 20 1.70 12.12 -4.98
CA GLY A 20 0.26 12.31 -4.88
C GLY A 20 -0.11 13.18 -3.68
N LEU A 21 0.44 12.90 -2.50
CA LEU A 21 0.18 13.69 -1.29
C LEU A 21 0.68 15.13 -1.46
N GLN A 22 1.93 15.32 -1.96
CA GLN A 22 2.49 16.64 -2.23
C GLN A 22 1.60 17.44 -3.17
N LYS A 23 1.26 16.86 -4.31
CA LYS A 23 0.46 17.51 -5.36
C LYS A 23 -0.90 17.97 -4.81
N HIS A 24 -1.60 17.08 -4.13
CA HIS A 24 -2.99 17.34 -3.73
C HIS A 24 -3.11 18.15 -2.44
N LEU A 25 -2.12 18.09 -1.52
CA LEU A 25 -2.03 19.04 -0.42
C LEU A 25 -1.79 20.45 -0.93
N SER A 26 -0.89 20.62 -1.92
CA SER A 26 -0.61 21.95 -2.52
C SER A 26 -1.78 22.52 -3.32
N GLN A 27 -2.85 21.77 -3.56
CA GLN A 27 -4.09 22.26 -4.15
C GLN A 27 -5.08 22.81 -3.12
N ILE A 28 -4.81 22.62 -1.83
CA ILE A 28 -5.63 23.17 -0.74
C ILE A 28 -5.14 24.59 -0.45
N ASP A 29 -6.05 25.54 -0.41
CA ASP A 29 -5.71 26.94 -0.16
C ASP A 29 -4.92 27.12 1.14
N GLY A 30 -3.86 27.91 1.06
CA GLY A 30 -2.99 28.19 2.20
C GLY A 30 -1.98 27.09 2.54
N ILE A 31 -1.86 26.00 1.73
CA ILE A 31 -0.86 24.97 1.92
C ILE A 31 0.21 25.01 0.83
N THR A 32 1.46 24.92 1.26
CA THR A 32 2.61 24.66 0.40
C THR A 32 3.26 23.34 0.84
N ALA A 33 3.37 22.36 -0.05
CA ALA A 33 4.00 21.09 0.24
C ALA A 33 5.29 20.91 -0.59
N GLU A 34 6.40 20.70 0.09
CA GLU A 34 7.70 20.38 -0.51
C GLU A 34 8.01 18.90 -0.32
N LEU A 35 8.64 18.27 -1.32
CA LEU A 35 8.99 16.84 -1.29
C LEU A 35 10.53 16.69 -1.43
N TRP A 36 11.14 16.09 -0.42
CA TRP A 36 12.53 15.64 -0.46
C TRP A 36 12.60 14.14 -0.59
N THR A 37 13.44 13.65 -1.51
CA THR A 37 13.52 12.23 -1.84
C THR A 37 14.93 11.69 -1.76
N LEU A 38 15.02 10.38 -1.49
CA LEU A 38 16.22 9.57 -1.72
C LEU A 38 15.89 8.43 -2.70
N PRO A 39 16.88 7.95 -3.50
CA PRO A 39 16.64 6.88 -4.46
C PRO A 39 16.04 5.62 -3.84
N GLY A 40 15.05 5.01 -4.51
CA GLY A 40 14.32 3.81 -4.09
C GLY A 40 15.14 2.53 -4.30
N ARG A 41 16.25 2.40 -3.59
CA ARG A 41 17.15 1.23 -3.59
C ARG A 41 17.78 1.03 -2.22
N ASN A 42 18.20 -0.21 -1.92
CA ASN A 42 18.87 -0.55 -0.66
C ASN A 42 18.01 -0.16 0.57
N TRP A 43 16.76 -0.62 0.65
CA TRP A 43 15.80 -0.23 1.67
C TRP A 43 16.34 -0.39 3.11
N LYS A 44 17.11 -1.46 3.37
CA LYS A 44 17.77 -1.70 4.65
C LYS A 44 18.70 -0.53 5.03
N TRP A 45 19.48 -0.06 4.06
CA TRP A 45 20.34 1.12 4.29
C TRP A 45 19.50 2.40 4.47
N ARG A 46 18.35 2.52 3.81
CA ARG A 46 17.48 3.70 4.03
C ARG A 46 16.99 3.77 5.46
N MET A 47 16.57 2.65 6.04
CA MET A 47 16.15 2.61 7.44
C MET A 47 17.24 3.03 8.43
N HIS A 48 18.51 2.80 8.13
CA HIS A 48 19.62 3.25 8.98
C HIS A 48 20.14 4.66 8.65
N GLY A 49 20.33 4.95 7.36
CA GLY A 49 21.10 6.12 6.94
C GLY A 49 20.28 7.34 6.54
N ALA A 50 18.99 7.18 6.21
CA ALA A 50 18.21 8.29 5.68
C ALA A 50 17.97 9.40 6.70
N GLY A 51 17.85 9.07 8.00
CA GLY A 51 17.69 10.05 9.08
C GLY A 51 18.84 11.06 9.12
N GLY A 52 20.08 10.57 9.04
CA GLY A 52 21.27 11.42 9.00
C GLY A 52 21.36 12.29 7.74
N GLU A 53 21.05 11.72 6.58
CA GLU A 53 21.05 12.45 5.31
C GLU A 53 20.03 13.59 5.30
N PHE A 54 18.79 13.33 5.71
CA PHE A 54 17.78 14.39 5.77
C PHE A 54 18.08 15.42 6.86
N ALA A 55 18.57 15.02 8.04
CA ALA A 55 19.00 15.97 9.07
C ALA A 55 20.14 16.88 8.57
N HIS A 56 21.10 16.35 7.80
CA HIS A 56 22.14 17.15 7.17
C HIS A 56 21.56 18.18 6.19
N ARG A 57 20.58 17.79 5.36
CA ARG A 57 19.90 18.70 4.42
C ARG A 57 19.15 19.83 5.14
N THR A 58 18.54 19.55 6.30
CA THR A 58 17.86 20.60 7.08
C THR A 58 18.80 21.69 7.54
N ALA A 59 20.06 21.35 7.86
CA ALA A 59 21.07 22.34 8.28
C ALA A 59 21.42 23.34 7.16
N ALA A 60 21.25 22.95 5.90
CA ALA A 60 21.49 23.81 4.73
C ALA A 60 20.24 24.58 4.26
N SER A 61 19.06 24.20 4.72
CA SER A 61 17.78 24.81 4.32
C SER A 61 17.52 26.11 5.09
N LYS A 62 17.07 27.14 4.36
CA LYS A 62 16.64 28.42 4.95
C LYS A 62 15.13 28.44 5.23
N ALA A 63 14.35 27.64 4.53
CA ALA A 63 12.92 27.53 4.73
C ALA A 63 12.63 26.48 5.80
N MET A 64 11.79 26.82 6.76
CA MET A 64 11.36 25.91 7.81
C MET A 64 9.90 25.54 7.59
N PRO A 65 9.56 24.25 7.58
CA PRO A 65 8.16 23.83 7.51
C PRO A 65 7.48 23.98 8.88
N ASP A 66 6.13 24.05 8.84
CA ASP A 66 5.32 23.99 10.04
C ASP A 66 5.19 22.52 10.53
N ILE A 67 5.32 21.56 9.60
CA ILE A 67 5.20 20.12 9.89
C ILE A 67 6.03 19.29 8.91
N ILE A 68 6.54 18.15 9.39
CA ILE A 68 7.26 17.17 8.60
C ILE A 68 6.43 15.88 8.52
N ILE A 69 6.22 15.36 7.30
CA ILE A 69 5.61 14.04 7.07
C ILE A 69 6.69 13.12 6.49
N THR A 70 6.85 11.93 7.03
CA THR A 70 7.81 10.96 6.52
C THR A 70 7.21 9.56 6.40
N THR A 71 7.95 8.61 5.82
CA THR A 71 7.47 7.23 5.65
C THR A 71 8.21 6.24 6.56
N ASP A 72 7.70 5.02 6.62
CA ASP A 72 8.20 3.90 7.43
C ASP A 72 9.67 3.53 7.21
N MET A 73 10.26 3.94 6.08
CA MET A 73 11.68 3.72 5.75
C MET A 73 12.62 4.76 6.36
N LEU A 74 12.15 5.66 7.23
CA LEU A 74 12.96 6.59 8.00
C LEU A 74 13.04 6.15 9.46
N ASP A 75 14.25 6.12 10.03
CA ASP A 75 14.45 6.13 11.47
C ASP A 75 14.18 7.54 12.01
N VAL A 76 12.96 7.76 12.52
CA VAL A 76 12.52 9.06 13.05
C VAL A 76 13.28 9.44 14.31
N ALA A 77 13.64 8.46 15.15
CA ALA A 77 14.39 8.72 16.39
C ALA A 77 15.79 9.28 16.06
N SER A 78 16.50 8.64 15.14
CA SER A 78 17.80 9.14 14.66
C SER A 78 17.67 10.50 13.95
N PHE A 79 16.65 10.66 13.11
CA PHE A 79 16.39 11.93 12.43
C PHE A 79 16.20 13.08 13.43
N LYS A 80 15.25 12.95 14.36
CA LYS A 80 14.96 13.98 15.37
C LYS A 80 16.17 14.25 16.27
N GLY A 81 16.95 13.22 16.62
CA GLY A 81 18.17 13.36 17.44
C GLY A 81 19.27 14.15 16.78
N LEU A 82 19.35 14.13 15.45
CA LEU A 82 20.38 14.82 14.65
C LEU A 82 19.95 16.23 14.18
N LEU A 83 18.69 16.61 14.39
CA LEU A 83 18.20 17.94 14.00
C LEU A 83 18.88 19.05 14.81
N THR A 84 19.19 20.15 14.12
CA THR A 84 19.67 21.40 14.76
C THR A 84 18.54 22.10 15.52
N ALA A 85 18.91 23.01 16.45
CA ALA A 85 17.95 23.65 17.36
C ALA A 85 16.70 24.25 16.69
N PRO A 86 16.76 24.95 15.52
CA PRO A 86 15.56 25.50 14.89
C PRO A 86 14.57 24.43 14.41
N TRP A 87 15.04 23.23 14.03
CA TRP A 87 14.24 22.16 13.46
C TRP A 87 13.66 21.19 14.51
N ARG A 88 14.26 21.14 15.71
CA ARG A 88 13.84 20.18 16.78
C ARG A 88 12.38 20.28 17.20
N PRO A 89 11.78 21.48 17.33
CA PRO A 89 10.39 21.60 17.76
C PRO A 89 9.36 21.27 16.68
N ILE A 90 9.79 21.12 15.40
CA ILE A 90 8.86 20.85 14.30
C ILE A 90 8.26 19.44 14.47
N PRO A 91 6.94 19.31 14.49
CA PRO A 91 6.29 18.01 14.64
C PRO A 91 6.55 17.11 13.41
N VAL A 92 6.69 15.82 13.68
CA VAL A 92 6.95 14.77 12.69
C VAL A 92 5.83 13.76 12.69
N ILE A 93 5.19 13.57 11.54
CA ILE A 93 4.23 12.51 11.29
C ILE A 93 4.92 11.39 10.54
N GLN A 94 4.71 10.14 10.94
CA GLN A 94 5.21 8.98 10.22
C GLN A 94 4.05 8.23 9.55
N TYR A 95 4.13 8.04 8.24
CA TYR A 95 3.20 7.24 7.45
C TYR A 95 3.75 5.85 7.19
N PHE A 96 2.95 4.83 7.44
CA PHE A 96 3.31 3.44 7.21
C PHE A 96 2.68 2.88 5.94
N HIS A 97 3.51 2.58 4.93
CA HIS A 97 3.13 1.76 3.76
C HIS A 97 3.16 0.28 4.09
N GLU A 98 4.18 -0.14 4.82
CA GLU A 98 4.44 -1.47 5.33
C GLU A 98 5.14 -1.38 6.68
N ASN A 99 5.31 -2.48 7.40
CA ASN A 99 6.11 -2.53 8.61
C ASN A 99 6.97 -3.81 8.65
N GLN A 100 8.11 -3.73 9.29
CA GLN A 100 9.06 -4.84 9.34
C GLN A 100 8.73 -5.87 10.43
N LEU A 101 7.72 -5.61 11.26
CA LEU A 101 7.26 -6.53 12.30
C LEU A 101 6.44 -7.69 11.73
N SER A 102 5.58 -7.41 10.74
CA SER A 102 4.65 -8.39 10.16
C SER A 102 4.88 -8.67 8.67
N PHE A 103 5.78 -7.93 7.99
CA PHE A 103 6.06 -8.21 6.58
C PHE A 103 6.82 -9.54 6.43
N PRO A 104 6.38 -10.47 5.56
CA PRO A 104 7.06 -11.74 5.37
C PRO A 104 8.41 -11.52 4.70
N TRP A 105 9.46 -12.07 5.32
CA TRP A 105 10.81 -12.02 4.77
C TRP A 105 10.91 -12.83 3.48
N SER A 106 11.66 -12.31 2.51
CA SER A 106 11.94 -13.06 1.28
C SER A 106 12.60 -14.41 1.61
N PRO A 107 12.18 -15.50 0.98
CA PRO A 107 12.77 -16.83 1.22
C PRO A 107 14.30 -16.90 1.04
N GLY A 108 14.87 -16.01 0.21
CA GLY A 108 16.31 -15.93 -0.05
C GLY A 108 17.09 -14.98 0.86
N ASP A 109 16.43 -14.30 1.82
CA ASP A 109 17.11 -13.32 2.68
C ASP A 109 17.86 -13.98 3.82
N THR A 110 19.20 -13.92 3.78
CA THR A 110 20.08 -14.54 4.77
C THR A 110 20.17 -13.81 6.10
N GLU A 111 19.72 -12.55 6.19
CA GLU A 111 19.80 -11.77 7.42
C GLU A 111 18.82 -12.25 8.49
N LYS A 112 17.65 -12.76 8.08
CA LYS A 112 16.71 -13.39 9.01
C LYS A 112 17.34 -14.54 9.78
N ALA A 113 18.09 -15.40 9.08
CA ALA A 113 18.78 -16.53 9.70
C ALA A 113 19.85 -16.09 10.71
N ARG A 114 20.35 -14.84 10.62
CA ARG A 114 21.32 -14.23 11.53
C ARG A 114 20.67 -13.40 12.64
N GLY A 115 19.34 -13.35 12.73
CA GLY A 115 18.62 -12.54 13.70
C GLY A 115 18.69 -11.01 13.49
N LEU A 116 19.19 -10.56 12.35
CA LEU A 116 19.34 -9.13 12.04
C LEU A 116 18.01 -8.43 11.71
N ASN A 117 16.96 -9.22 11.43
CA ASN A 117 15.61 -8.69 11.22
C ASN A 117 15.11 -7.87 12.42
N HIS A 118 15.48 -8.22 13.65
CA HIS A 118 15.07 -7.52 14.85
C HIS A 118 15.48 -6.04 14.88
N THR A 119 16.53 -5.67 14.15
CA THR A 119 16.95 -4.28 14.03
C THR A 119 15.90 -3.43 13.30
N TYR A 120 15.35 -3.92 12.19
CA TYR A 120 14.36 -3.18 11.39
C TYR A 120 13.01 -3.13 12.08
N GLU A 121 12.62 -4.23 12.75
CA GLU A 121 11.44 -4.32 13.61
C GLU A 121 11.52 -3.26 14.70
N PHE A 122 12.67 -3.16 15.38
CA PHE A 122 12.87 -2.21 16.47
C PHE A 122 12.94 -0.76 15.98
N ILE A 123 13.55 -0.49 14.82
CA ILE A 123 13.52 0.85 14.19
C ILE A 123 12.08 1.34 13.99
N ASN A 124 11.17 0.48 13.52
CA ASN A 124 9.76 0.85 13.37
C ASN A 124 9.12 1.23 14.72
N ILE A 125 9.37 0.47 15.80
CA ILE A 125 8.86 0.77 17.14
C ILE A 125 9.44 2.09 17.67
N GLN A 126 10.76 2.28 17.56
CA GLN A 126 11.44 3.51 17.99
C GLN A 126 10.94 4.73 17.23
N SER A 127 10.78 4.59 15.93
CA SER A 127 10.28 5.65 15.06
C SER A 127 8.86 6.06 15.44
N CYS A 128 7.97 5.09 15.67
CA CYS A 128 6.64 5.35 16.20
C CYS A 128 6.69 6.05 17.57
N THR A 129 7.63 5.68 18.44
CA THR A 129 7.79 6.32 19.76
C THR A 129 8.21 7.77 19.60
N ALA A 130 9.13 8.07 18.69
CA ALA A 130 9.70 9.40 18.47
C ALA A 130 8.81 10.33 17.62
N ALA A 131 7.98 9.79 16.75
CA ALA A 131 7.03 10.57 15.93
C ALA A 131 5.97 11.25 16.84
N ASP A 132 5.48 12.41 16.41
CA ASP A 132 4.42 13.13 17.13
C ASP A 132 3.04 12.59 16.79
N TRP A 133 2.87 12.09 15.54
CA TRP A 133 1.67 11.39 15.07
C TRP A 133 2.03 10.28 14.09
N ILE A 134 1.13 9.29 13.94
CA ILE A 134 1.37 8.13 13.09
C ILE A 134 0.14 7.88 12.22
N TRP A 135 0.36 7.69 10.92
CA TRP A 135 -0.65 7.25 9.98
C TRP A 135 -0.37 5.83 9.50
N PHE A 136 -1.36 4.96 9.65
CA PHE A 136 -1.37 3.65 8.99
C PHE A 136 -2.31 3.68 7.79
N ASN A 137 -1.96 2.95 6.73
CA ASN A 137 -2.77 2.93 5.50
C ASN A 137 -4.09 2.18 5.61
N SER A 138 -4.27 1.34 6.66
CA SER A 138 -5.54 0.66 6.95
C SER A 138 -5.69 0.36 8.44
N SER A 139 -6.91 0.06 8.87
CA SER A 139 -7.19 -0.39 10.26
C SER A 139 -6.55 -1.75 10.56
N TYR A 140 -6.48 -2.63 9.56
CA TYR A 140 -5.72 -3.89 9.65
C TYR A 140 -4.24 -3.63 9.92
N HIS A 141 -3.61 -2.73 9.14
CA HIS A 141 -2.19 -2.42 9.32
C HIS A 141 -1.90 -1.86 10.72
N LYS A 142 -2.72 -0.92 11.19
CA LYS A 142 -2.63 -0.41 12.57
C LYS A 142 -2.75 -1.54 13.60
N LYS A 143 -3.74 -2.41 13.45
CA LYS A 143 -4.00 -3.53 14.36
C LYS A 143 -2.80 -4.48 14.41
N ILE A 144 -2.36 -4.99 13.25
CA ILE A 144 -1.27 -5.97 13.20
C ILE A 144 0.06 -5.38 13.69
N PHE A 145 0.33 -4.09 13.40
CA PHE A 145 1.51 -3.41 13.94
C PHE A 145 1.51 -3.40 15.47
N ILE A 146 0.40 -3.03 16.10
CA ILE A 146 0.27 -2.96 17.57
C ILE A 146 0.40 -4.35 18.19
N GLU A 147 -0.21 -5.38 17.60
CA GLU A 147 -0.13 -6.76 18.07
C GLU A 147 1.31 -7.28 18.00
N GLU A 148 1.97 -7.12 16.85
CA GLU A 148 3.35 -7.59 16.65
C GLU A 148 4.37 -6.78 17.45
N ALA A 149 4.21 -5.47 17.59
CA ALA A 149 5.06 -4.64 18.43
C ALA A 149 4.93 -5.06 19.91
N THR A 150 3.72 -5.37 20.37
CA THR A 150 3.47 -5.88 21.72
C THR A 150 4.16 -7.25 21.93
N SER A 151 4.02 -8.15 20.95
CA SER A 151 4.68 -9.46 20.95
C SER A 151 6.20 -9.33 20.94
N PHE A 152 6.74 -8.44 20.12
CA PHE A 152 8.16 -8.16 20.02
C PHE A 152 8.73 -7.68 21.36
N MET A 153 8.13 -6.66 21.99
CA MET A 153 8.60 -6.11 23.25
C MET A 153 8.55 -7.11 24.40
N LYS A 154 7.56 -8.02 24.43
CA LYS A 154 7.52 -9.10 25.43
C LYS A 154 8.71 -10.06 25.37
N ARG A 155 9.32 -10.24 24.19
CA ARG A 155 10.49 -11.11 23.99
C ARG A 155 11.81 -10.45 24.40
N MET A 156 11.85 -9.13 24.55
CA MET A 156 13.07 -8.42 24.93
C MET A 156 13.52 -8.78 26.35
N PRO A 157 14.83 -8.78 26.63
CA PRO A 157 15.37 -9.21 27.94
C PRO A 157 14.95 -8.26 29.06
N ASP A 158 14.91 -6.96 28.80
CA ASP A 158 14.58 -5.92 29.76
C ASP A 158 13.87 -4.72 29.08
N TYR A 159 13.59 -3.63 29.83
CA TYR A 159 12.92 -2.40 29.34
C TYR A 159 11.62 -2.65 28.59
N LYS A 160 10.88 -3.70 28.93
CA LYS A 160 9.65 -4.12 28.23
C LYS A 160 8.56 -3.06 28.25
N ASP A 161 8.54 -2.23 29.29
CA ASP A 161 7.58 -1.13 29.49
C ASP A 161 8.12 0.23 29.02
N GLY A 162 9.39 0.31 28.62
CA GLY A 162 10.03 1.57 28.17
C GLY A 162 9.45 2.14 26.88
N TYR A 163 8.83 1.29 26.08
CA TYR A 163 8.13 1.67 24.86
C TYR A 163 6.64 1.43 25.04
N SER A 164 5.92 2.50 25.34
CA SER A 164 4.47 2.40 25.56
C SER A 164 3.73 2.18 24.24
N ILE A 165 3.44 0.93 23.92
CA ILE A 165 2.60 0.60 22.75
C ILE A 165 1.22 1.25 22.85
N GLN A 166 0.70 1.46 24.08
CA GLN A 166 -0.53 2.23 24.29
C GLN A 166 -0.38 3.69 23.86
N ALA A 167 0.78 4.32 24.08
CA ALA A 167 1.02 5.69 23.62
C ALA A 167 1.08 5.75 22.08
N ILE A 168 1.71 4.76 21.42
CA ILE A 168 1.69 4.62 19.97
C ILE A 168 0.26 4.50 19.46
N THR A 169 -0.56 3.65 20.10
CA THR A 169 -1.97 3.46 19.73
C THR A 169 -2.78 4.76 19.82
N LYS A 170 -2.55 5.57 20.88
CA LYS A 170 -3.29 6.83 21.12
C LYS A 170 -2.93 7.93 20.10
N LYS A 171 -1.69 7.97 19.63
CA LYS A 171 -1.21 8.97 18.67
C LYS A 171 -1.16 8.41 17.25
N SER A 172 -2.06 7.51 16.90
CA SER A 172 -2.13 6.93 15.57
C SER A 172 -3.55 6.87 15.04
N SER A 173 -3.69 7.17 13.75
CA SER A 173 -4.93 7.11 12.97
C SER A 173 -4.75 6.32 11.69
N VAL A 174 -5.82 6.21 10.92
CA VAL A 174 -5.81 5.55 9.60
C VAL A 174 -5.97 6.62 8.52
N LEU A 175 -4.96 6.73 7.67
CA LEU A 175 -5.02 7.53 6.45
C LEU A 175 -4.80 6.59 5.25
N PRO A 176 -5.84 6.23 4.48
CA PRO A 176 -5.71 5.33 3.34
C PRO A 176 -4.74 5.86 2.26
N VAL A 177 -4.31 4.96 1.39
CA VAL A 177 -3.49 5.34 0.23
C VAL A 177 -4.37 6.03 -0.81
N GLY A 178 -3.92 7.18 -1.32
CA GLY A 178 -4.58 7.85 -2.42
C GLY A 178 -4.35 7.16 -3.77
N ILE A 179 -5.38 7.11 -4.59
CA ILE A 179 -5.32 6.69 -5.98
C ILE A 179 -5.76 7.82 -6.91
N ASN A 180 -5.30 7.78 -8.16
CA ASN A 180 -5.69 8.78 -9.13
C ASN A 180 -7.16 8.61 -9.55
N THR A 181 -7.90 9.71 -9.62
CA THR A 181 -9.22 9.72 -10.22
C THR A 181 -9.10 9.37 -11.70
N PRO A 182 -9.81 8.36 -12.22
CA PRO A 182 -9.84 8.11 -13.64
C PRO A 182 -10.42 9.31 -14.42
N GLU A 183 -9.78 9.67 -15.52
CA GLU A 183 -10.32 10.72 -16.41
C GLU A 183 -11.63 10.28 -17.07
N PHE A 184 -11.76 8.99 -17.33
CA PHE A 184 -12.93 8.38 -17.92
C PHE A 184 -13.13 6.95 -17.40
N THR A 185 -14.38 6.57 -17.11
CA THR A 185 -14.78 5.18 -16.80
C THR A 185 -16.03 4.81 -17.57
N ASN A 186 -15.98 3.69 -18.30
CA ASN A 186 -17.18 3.14 -18.95
C ASN A 186 -17.78 2.03 -18.09
N LEU A 187 -18.53 2.40 -17.06
CA LEU A 187 -19.18 1.44 -16.15
C LEU A 187 -20.31 0.64 -16.81
N LYS A 188 -20.85 1.15 -17.94
CA LYS A 188 -21.97 0.52 -18.65
C LYS A 188 -21.52 -0.43 -19.77
N ARG A 189 -20.22 -0.64 -19.98
CA ARG A 189 -19.80 -1.64 -20.95
C ARG A 189 -20.27 -3.03 -20.56
N PRO A 190 -20.63 -3.88 -21.53
CA PRO A 190 -21.05 -5.25 -21.23
C PRO A 190 -19.86 -6.08 -20.69
N LEU A 191 -20.18 -7.20 -20.05
CA LEU A 191 -19.22 -8.24 -19.69
C LEU A 191 -18.55 -8.77 -20.96
N SER A 192 -17.24 -8.98 -20.92
CA SER A 192 -16.50 -9.61 -22.00
C SER A 192 -16.90 -11.07 -22.18
N THR A 193 -16.81 -11.59 -23.38
CA THR A 193 -17.11 -13.00 -23.66
C THR A 193 -15.91 -13.65 -24.35
N PRO A 194 -15.15 -14.49 -23.62
CA PRO A 194 -15.26 -14.79 -22.19
C PRO A 194 -14.80 -13.64 -21.28
N PRO A 195 -15.16 -13.66 -19.97
CA PRO A 195 -14.75 -12.65 -18.99
C PRO A 195 -13.22 -12.56 -18.87
N THR A 196 -12.70 -11.34 -18.63
CA THR A 196 -11.26 -11.08 -18.52
C THR A 196 -10.85 -10.88 -17.06
N ILE A 197 -9.93 -11.70 -16.57
CA ILE A 197 -9.36 -11.65 -15.22
C ILE A 197 -8.03 -10.88 -15.27
N LEU A 198 -7.88 -9.94 -14.36
CA LEU A 198 -6.69 -9.09 -14.21
C LEU A 198 -5.77 -9.60 -13.10
N TRP A 199 -4.48 -9.65 -13.39
CA TRP A 199 -3.38 -9.61 -12.43
C TRP A 199 -2.56 -8.36 -12.70
N ASN A 200 -2.59 -7.38 -11.78
CA ASN A 200 -1.83 -6.12 -11.90
C ASN A 200 -0.85 -5.88 -10.73
N HIS A 201 -0.55 -6.94 -9.98
CA HIS A 201 0.40 -6.90 -8.86
C HIS A 201 1.84 -7.13 -9.33
N ARG A 202 2.80 -6.76 -8.47
CA ARG A 202 4.20 -7.18 -8.62
C ARG A 202 4.27 -8.70 -8.76
N TRP A 203 5.22 -9.18 -9.57
CA TRP A 203 5.47 -10.61 -9.70
C TRP A 203 6.38 -11.08 -8.56
N ALA A 204 5.82 -11.17 -7.37
CA ALA A 204 6.51 -11.44 -6.12
C ALA A 204 5.70 -12.41 -5.26
N TYR A 205 6.39 -13.16 -4.43
CA TYR A 205 5.81 -14.22 -3.59
C TYR A 205 4.74 -13.70 -2.62
N ASP A 206 4.90 -12.47 -2.09
CA ASP A 206 3.99 -11.86 -1.14
C ASP A 206 2.60 -11.57 -1.72
N LYS A 207 2.47 -11.52 -3.05
CA LYS A 207 1.20 -11.28 -3.75
C LYS A 207 0.39 -12.55 -4.03
N GLY A 208 0.84 -13.72 -3.54
CA GLY A 208 0.09 -14.97 -3.60
C GLY A 208 -0.13 -15.52 -5.02
N PRO A 209 0.88 -15.54 -5.90
CA PRO A 209 0.68 -16.01 -7.27
C PRO A 209 0.28 -17.49 -7.35
N GLU A 210 0.67 -18.31 -6.36
CA GLU A 210 0.23 -19.71 -6.23
C GLU A 210 -1.28 -19.80 -5.97
N LYS A 211 -1.80 -18.95 -5.08
CA LYS A 211 -3.23 -18.86 -4.77
C LYS A 211 -4.05 -18.36 -5.97
N PHE A 212 -3.49 -17.41 -6.71
CA PHE A 212 -4.09 -16.97 -7.97
C PHE A 212 -4.17 -18.11 -8.97
N PHE A 213 -3.10 -18.90 -9.14
CA PHE A 213 -3.08 -20.08 -10.00
C PHE A 213 -4.11 -21.14 -9.57
N GLU A 214 -4.24 -21.41 -8.27
CA GLU A 214 -5.28 -22.28 -7.72
C GLU A 214 -6.69 -21.77 -8.11
N SER A 215 -6.94 -20.47 -7.98
CA SER A 215 -8.22 -19.85 -8.35
C SER A 215 -8.54 -20.02 -9.84
N LEU A 216 -7.56 -19.86 -10.72
CA LEU A 216 -7.73 -20.10 -12.16
C LEU A 216 -8.06 -21.57 -12.47
N ASN A 217 -7.42 -22.51 -11.78
CA ASN A 217 -7.70 -23.94 -11.94
C ASN A 217 -9.13 -24.28 -11.46
N ILE A 218 -9.54 -23.72 -10.34
CA ILE A 218 -10.91 -23.92 -9.80
C ILE A 218 -11.95 -23.44 -10.82
N LEU A 219 -11.77 -22.24 -11.37
CA LEU A 219 -12.64 -21.72 -12.43
C LEU A 219 -12.63 -22.64 -13.67
N GLY A 220 -11.45 -23.05 -14.13
CA GLY A 220 -11.32 -23.93 -15.31
C GLY A 220 -11.99 -25.29 -15.10
N HIS A 221 -11.78 -25.94 -13.95
CA HIS A 221 -12.43 -27.22 -13.63
C HIS A 221 -13.93 -27.08 -13.42
N GLY A 222 -14.41 -25.90 -12.97
CA GLY A 222 -15.83 -25.56 -12.90
C GLY A 222 -16.48 -25.28 -14.26
N GLY A 223 -15.73 -25.41 -15.37
CA GLY A 223 -16.24 -25.16 -16.73
C GLY A 223 -16.39 -23.68 -17.08
N HIS A 224 -15.81 -22.78 -16.30
CA HIS A 224 -15.85 -21.34 -16.58
C HIS A 224 -14.77 -20.96 -17.61
N GLU A 225 -15.22 -20.36 -18.70
CA GLU A 225 -14.31 -19.73 -19.67
C GLU A 225 -13.89 -18.35 -19.17
N PHE A 226 -12.58 -18.01 -19.36
CA PHE A 226 -12.02 -16.71 -19.02
C PHE A 226 -10.80 -16.39 -19.89
N GLN A 227 -10.46 -15.12 -19.96
CA GLN A 227 -9.21 -14.58 -20.51
C GLN A 227 -8.37 -13.94 -19.40
N LEU A 228 -7.08 -13.74 -19.66
CA LEU A 228 -6.13 -13.23 -18.66
C LEU A 228 -5.39 -11.99 -19.17
N ILE A 229 -5.31 -10.98 -18.32
CA ILE A 229 -4.39 -9.86 -18.43
C ILE A 229 -3.45 -9.95 -17.23
N MET A 230 -2.17 -10.25 -17.48
CA MET A 230 -1.15 -10.38 -16.45
C MET A 230 -0.09 -9.30 -16.63
N CYS A 231 -0.26 -8.18 -15.94
CA CYS A 231 0.68 -7.08 -15.93
C CYS A 231 1.28 -6.88 -14.52
N GLY A 232 2.31 -6.08 -14.44
CA GLY A 232 3.02 -5.82 -13.17
C GLY A 232 4.52 -5.97 -13.30
N ARG A 233 5.23 -5.33 -12.38
CA ARG A 233 6.70 -5.31 -12.40
C ARG A 233 7.28 -6.68 -12.05
N LYS A 234 8.22 -7.14 -12.90
CA LYS A 234 9.07 -8.31 -12.64
C LYS A 234 10.32 -7.90 -11.85
N TYR A 235 10.77 -8.76 -10.96
CA TYR A 235 12.06 -8.65 -10.26
C TYR A 235 13.05 -9.68 -10.80
N GLU A 236 14.29 -9.65 -10.29
CA GLU A 236 15.33 -10.63 -10.69
C GLU A 236 14.91 -12.07 -10.40
N VAL A 237 14.22 -12.29 -9.28
CA VAL A 237 13.66 -13.60 -8.91
C VAL A 237 12.14 -13.52 -9.05
N VAL A 238 11.62 -14.26 -10.03
CA VAL A 238 10.17 -14.38 -10.30
C VAL A 238 9.71 -15.76 -9.84
N PRO A 239 8.60 -15.89 -9.09
CA PRO A 239 8.03 -17.19 -8.75
C PRO A 239 7.74 -18.05 -9.99
N THR A 240 8.11 -19.33 -9.93
CA THR A 240 7.98 -20.25 -11.08
C THR A 240 6.56 -20.47 -11.54
N VAL A 241 5.58 -20.29 -10.65
CA VAL A 241 4.16 -20.41 -10.97
C VAL A 241 3.71 -19.49 -12.11
N PHE A 242 4.35 -18.34 -12.32
CA PHE A 242 4.03 -17.49 -13.47
C PHE A 242 4.34 -18.15 -14.80
N GLN A 243 5.41 -18.97 -14.86
CA GLN A 243 5.70 -19.79 -16.04
C GLN A 243 4.65 -20.89 -16.20
N THR A 244 4.27 -21.55 -15.09
CA THR A 244 3.20 -22.57 -15.11
C THR A 244 1.87 -21.99 -15.62
N ILE A 245 1.49 -20.77 -15.21
CA ILE A 245 0.30 -20.08 -15.73
C ILE A 245 0.43 -19.84 -17.23
N LEU A 246 1.59 -19.38 -17.69
CA LEU A 246 1.85 -19.14 -19.10
C LEU A 246 1.72 -20.43 -19.92
N ASP A 247 2.29 -21.52 -19.45
CA ASP A 247 2.28 -22.81 -20.15
C ASP A 247 0.86 -23.41 -20.21
N GLN A 248 0.10 -23.32 -19.12
CA GLN A 248 -1.23 -23.93 -19.02
C GLN A 248 -2.33 -23.10 -19.71
N PHE A 249 -2.24 -21.77 -19.64
CA PHE A 249 -3.29 -20.85 -20.11
C PHE A 249 -2.87 -19.96 -21.27
N SER A 250 -1.82 -20.34 -22.03
CA SER A 250 -1.26 -19.51 -23.13
C SER A 250 -2.30 -19.03 -24.13
N ASN A 251 -3.30 -19.86 -24.46
CA ASN A 251 -4.39 -19.54 -25.38
C ASN A 251 -5.45 -18.59 -24.79
N ARG A 252 -5.40 -18.31 -23.49
CA ARG A 252 -6.32 -17.41 -22.77
C ARG A 252 -5.69 -16.06 -22.42
N ILE A 253 -4.37 -15.89 -22.65
CA ILE A 253 -3.62 -14.70 -22.24
C ILE A 253 -3.70 -13.61 -23.32
N LEU A 254 -4.32 -12.48 -22.97
CA LEU A 254 -4.39 -11.27 -23.80
C LEU A 254 -3.16 -10.38 -23.65
N HIS A 255 -2.58 -10.35 -22.45
CA HIS A 255 -1.37 -9.59 -22.14
C HIS A 255 -0.55 -10.28 -21.06
N TYR A 256 0.79 -10.31 -21.26
CA TYR A 256 1.73 -10.93 -20.31
C TYR A 256 3.02 -10.13 -20.19
N GLY A 257 3.24 -9.49 -19.05
CA GLY A 257 4.45 -8.75 -18.76
C GLY A 257 4.22 -7.31 -18.30
N TYR A 258 5.34 -6.62 -18.04
CA TYR A 258 5.31 -5.24 -17.55
C TYR A 258 4.81 -4.27 -18.62
N VAL A 259 4.01 -3.31 -18.20
CA VAL A 259 3.48 -2.23 -19.03
C VAL A 259 4.26 -0.95 -18.75
N THR A 260 4.86 -0.38 -19.78
CA THR A 260 5.79 0.75 -19.65
C THR A 260 5.10 2.12 -19.66
N THR A 261 3.90 2.22 -20.25
CA THR A 261 3.18 3.50 -20.34
C THR A 261 1.88 3.48 -19.54
N ARG A 262 1.51 4.61 -18.95
CA ARG A 262 0.28 4.76 -18.19
C ARG A 262 -0.95 4.54 -19.04
N GLU A 263 -0.94 5.04 -20.28
CA GLU A 263 -2.05 4.91 -21.25
C GLU A 263 -2.35 3.45 -21.55
N LYS A 264 -1.30 2.65 -21.80
CA LYS A 264 -1.47 1.21 -22.06
C LYS A 264 -2.00 0.48 -20.84
N TYR A 265 -1.53 0.83 -19.65
CA TYR A 265 -2.03 0.26 -18.41
C TYR A 265 -3.51 0.57 -18.21
N ILE A 266 -3.94 1.83 -18.41
CA ILE A 266 -5.35 2.24 -18.36
C ILE A 266 -6.20 1.45 -19.36
N GLN A 267 -5.70 1.22 -20.58
CA GLN A 267 -6.41 0.38 -21.56
C GLN A 267 -6.62 -1.04 -21.05
N LEU A 268 -5.64 -1.63 -20.37
CA LEU A 268 -5.76 -2.96 -19.78
C LEU A 268 -6.75 -2.99 -18.61
N LEU A 269 -6.79 -1.95 -17.77
CA LEU A 269 -7.80 -1.80 -16.72
C LEU A 269 -9.22 -1.72 -17.31
N HIS A 270 -9.41 -0.94 -18.37
CA HIS A 270 -10.69 -0.88 -19.07
C HIS A 270 -11.11 -2.20 -19.71
N ALA A 271 -10.15 -3.01 -20.17
CA ALA A 271 -10.43 -4.32 -20.77
C ALA A 271 -10.70 -5.42 -19.75
N SER A 272 -10.44 -5.17 -18.46
CA SER A 272 -10.57 -6.16 -17.39
C SER A 272 -11.97 -6.15 -16.77
N ASP A 273 -12.50 -7.33 -16.47
CA ASP A 273 -13.82 -7.53 -15.84
C ASP A 273 -13.70 -7.83 -14.36
N PHE A 274 -12.78 -8.70 -14.00
CA PHE A 274 -12.56 -9.18 -12.63
C PHE A 274 -11.10 -9.06 -12.23
N ILE A 275 -10.86 -8.90 -10.94
CA ILE A 275 -9.55 -9.09 -10.31
C ILE A 275 -9.70 -10.09 -9.17
N ILE A 276 -8.85 -11.13 -9.16
CA ILE A 276 -8.81 -12.14 -8.09
C ILE A 276 -7.50 -11.96 -7.33
N HIS A 277 -7.59 -11.82 -6.00
CA HIS A 277 -6.39 -11.64 -5.18
C HIS A 277 -6.51 -12.30 -3.81
N ASP A 278 -5.56 -13.17 -3.51
CA ASP A 278 -5.37 -13.86 -2.24
C ASP A 278 -3.89 -13.77 -1.84
N PRO A 279 -3.42 -12.62 -1.30
CA PRO A 279 -2.02 -12.38 -0.99
C PRO A 279 -1.58 -13.07 0.29
N LEU A 280 -0.26 -13.30 0.43
CA LEU A 280 0.34 -13.67 1.71
C LEU A 280 0.42 -12.49 2.66
N GLN A 281 0.59 -11.27 2.12
CA GLN A 281 0.57 -10.02 2.88
C GLN A 281 0.06 -8.87 2.03
N GLU A 282 -0.95 -8.16 2.57
CA GLU A 282 -1.46 -6.92 1.99
C GLU A 282 -1.92 -5.96 3.09
N TYR A 283 -1.35 -4.76 3.12
CA TYR A 283 -1.71 -3.75 4.12
C TYR A 283 -2.81 -2.80 3.66
N PHE A 284 -3.05 -2.68 2.34
CA PHE A 284 -4.12 -1.88 1.77
C PHE A 284 -4.68 -2.47 0.47
N GLY A 285 -3.82 -2.68 -0.55
CA GLY A 285 -4.24 -3.17 -1.85
C GLY A 285 -4.44 -2.08 -2.90
N VAL A 286 -3.45 -1.18 -3.05
CA VAL A 286 -3.51 -0.04 -4.00
C VAL A 286 -3.88 -0.47 -5.41
N SER A 287 -3.29 -1.56 -5.92
CA SER A 287 -3.56 -2.07 -7.26
C SER A 287 -4.99 -2.59 -7.43
N VAL A 288 -5.58 -3.13 -6.35
CA VAL A 288 -7.00 -3.53 -6.32
C VAL A 288 -7.89 -2.28 -6.33
N ALA A 289 -7.63 -1.32 -5.43
CA ALA A 289 -8.39 -0.07 -5.39
C ALA A 289 -8.34 0.68 -6.74
N GLU A 290 -7.17 0.70 -7.38
CA GLU A 290 -7.01 1.28 -8.71
C GLU A 290 -7.82 0.52 -9.77
N ALA A 291 -7.80 -0.81 -9.79
CA ALA A 291 -8.62 -1.60 -10.70
C ALA A 291 -10.13 -1.35 -10.46
N MET A 292 -10.57 -1.33 -9.21
CA MET A 292 -11.96 -1.02 -8.83
C MET A 292 -12.40 0.36 -9.31
N SER A 293 -11.51 1.36 -9.31
CA SER A 293 -11.84 2.71 -9.81
C SER A 293 -12.21 2.73 -11.30
N PHE A 294 -11.79 1.72 -12.06
CA PHE A 294 -12.21 1.47 -13.45
C PHE A 294 -13.41 0.52 -13.56
N GLY A 295 -14.00 0.15 -12.43
CA GLY A 295 -15.12 -0.76 -12.36
C GLY A 295 -14.72 -2.24 -12.57
N VAL A 296 -13.48 -2.61 -12.35
CA VAL A 296 -13.07 -4.02 -12.31
C VAL A 296 -13.62 -4.63 -11.02
N ILE A 297 -14.39 -5.71 -11.13
CA ILE A 297 -15.06 -6.33 -9.99
C ILE A 297 -14.03 -7.16 -9.21
N PRO A 298 -13.81 -6.87 -7.91
CA PRO A 298 -12.87 -7.65 -7.12
C PRO A 298 -13.51 -8.93 -6.56
N LEU A 299 -12.74 -10.01 -6.56
CA LEU A 299 -12.97 -11.23 -5.80
C LEU A 299 -11.75 -11.45 -4.92
N LEU A 300 -11.87 -11.18 -3.63
CA LEU A 300 -10.74 -11.08 -2.71
C LEU A 300 -10.90 -12.01 -1.53
N ASN A 301 -9.80 -12.58 -1.06
CA ASN A 301 -9.82 -13.34 0.19
C ASN A 301 -10.25 -12.43 1.35
N ALA A 302 -11.17 -12.91 2.20
CA ALA A 302 -11.70 -12.19 3.36
C ALA A 302 -10.68 -12.16 4.51
N ASP A 303 -9.46 -11.74 4.23
CA ASP A 303 -8.35 -11.66 5.18
C ASP A 303 -7.58 -10.36 5.03
N GLN A 304 -6.72 -10.06 6.00
CA GLN A 304 -5.80 -8.92 6.02
C GLN A 304 -6.51 -7.56 5.88
N ALA A 305 -6.08 -6.72 4.93
CA ALA A 305 -6.63 -5.38 4.78
C ALA A 305 -8.02 -5.34 4.16
N TYR A 306 -8.37 -6.31 3.32
CA TYR A 306 -9.60 -6.24 2.52
C TYR A 306 -10.89 -6.11 3.32
N PRO A 307 -11.12 -6.89 4.41
CA PRO A 307 -12.33 -6.73 5.22
C PRO A 307 -12.51 -5.36 5.85
N SER A 308 -11.46 -4.55 5.89
CA SER A 308 -11.50 -3.23 6.51
C SER A 308 -12.09 -2.13 5.60
N TRP A 309 -12.17 -2.37 4.28
CA TRP A 309 -12.62 -1.34 3.34
C TRP A 309 -13.38 -1.88 2.11
N VAL A 310 -13.33 -3.20 1.86
CA VAL A 310 -14.02 -3.83 0.73
C VAL A 310 -15.39 -4.34 1.18
N PRO A 311 -16.47 -4.08 0.44
CA PRO A 311 -17.78 -4.65 0.71
C PRO A 311 -17.79 -6.19 0.76
N GLU A 312 -18.51 -6.77 1.73
CA GLU A 312 -18.60 -8.22 1.94
C GLU A 312 -19.03 -9.00 0.69
N GLY A 313 -19.80 -8.36 -0.20
CA GLY A 313 -20.20 -8.95 -1.49
C GLY A 313 -19.04 -9.36 -2.39
N PHE A 314 -17.86 -8.78 -2.21
CA PHE A 314 -16.66 -9.07 -2.98
C PHE A 314 -15.67 -10.00 -2.27
N LEU A 315 -15.91 -10.32 -1.01
CA LEU A 315 -15.01 -11.12 -0.18
C LEU A 315 -15.40 -12.59 -0.17
N TYR A 316 -14.42 -13.49 -0.26
CA TYR A 316 -14.61 -14.94 -0.14
C TYR A 316 -13.66 -15.55 0.90
N ARG A 317 -14.05 -16.67 1.50
CA ARG A 317 -13.26 -17.39 2.52
C ARG A 317 -12.75 -18.74 2.02
N ASP A 318 -13.39 -19.27 1.00
CA ASP A 318 -13.03 -20.54 0.39
C ASP A 318 -13.38 -20.57 -1.11
N SER A 319 -12.98 -21.63 -1.78
CA SER A 319 -13.18 -21.81 -3.22
C SER A 319 -14.66 -21.87 -3.63
N GLY A 320 -15.52 -22.40 -2.75
CA GLY A 320 -16.97 -22.48 -3.01
C GLY A 320 -17.60 -21.09 -2.98
N GLU A 321 -17.26 -20.28 -1.99
CA GLU A 321 -17.67 -18.87 -1.94
C GLU A 321 -17.12 -18.08 -3.14
N MET A 322 -15.87 -18.31 -3.54
CA MET A 322 -15.28 -17.65 -4.70
C MET A 322 -16.08 -17.94 -5.98
N LEU A 323 -16.39 -19.21 -6.25
CA LEU A 323 -17.22 -19.61 -7.40
C LEU A 323 -18.63 -19.00 -7.34
N SER A 324 -19.26 -19.04 -6.17
CA SER A 324 -20.58 -18.45 -5.97
C SER A 324 -20.59 -16.95 -6.27
N LYS A 325 -19.57 -16.21 -5.82
CA LYS A 325 -19.43 -14.77 -6.07
C LYS A 325 -19.06 -14.48 -7.53
N TRP A 326 -18.26 -15.32 -8.17
CA TRP A 326 -17.99 -15.23 -9.60
C TRP A 326 -19.28 -15.30 -10.42
N ASP A 327 -20.15 -16.30 -10.18
CA ASP A 327 -21.42 -16.43 -10.90
C ASP A 327 -22.42 -15.34 -10.53
N HIS A 328 -22.47 -14.93 -9.27
CA HIS A 328 -23.29 -13.82 -8.81
C HIS A 328 -22.98 -12.54 -9.58
N TRP A 329 -21.70 -12.14 -9.60
CA TRP A 329 -21.30 -10.90 -10.23
C TRP A 329 -21.27 -10.96 -11.76
N LYS A 330 -21.10 -12.14 -12.35
CA LYS A 330 -21.35 -12.30 -13.79
C LYS A 330 -22.79 -11.99 -14.16
N SER A 331 -23.75 -12.45 -13.37
CA SER A 331 -25.18 -12.21 -13.62
C SER A 331 -25.61 -10.77 -13.31
N ARG A 332 -24.92 -10.08 -12.42
CA ARG A 332 -25.17 -8.68 -11.98
C ARG A 332 -24.00 -7.75 -12.31
N PHE A 333 -23.41 -7.94 -13.48
CA PHE A 333 -22.13 -7.33 -13.82
C PHE A 333 -22.11 -5.79 -13.74
N SER A 334 -23.15 -5.13 -14.26
CA SER A 334 -23.23 -3.65 -14.20
C SER A 334 -23.26 -3.13 -12.75
N GLU A 335 -24.05 -3.78 -11.89
CA GLU A 335 -24.13 -3.43 -10.47
C GLU A 335 -22.80 -3.64 -9.75
N GLY A 336 -22.14 -4.78 -10.01
CA GLY A 336 -20.80 -5.04 -9.45
C GLY A 336 -19.78 -3.99 -9.82
N ARG A 337 -19.80 -3.51 -11.06
CA ARG A 337 -18.92 -2.44 -11.55
C ARG A 337 -19.18 -1.10 -10.88
N GLU A 338 -20.44 -0.74 -10.76
CA GLU A 338 -20.85 0.50 -10.10
C GLU A 338 -20.46 0.49 -8.61
N LEU A 339 -20.69 -0.63 -7.93
CA LEU A 339 -20.30 -0.80 -6.52
C LEU A 339 -18.77 -0.75 -6.35
N ALA A 340 -18.00 -1.42 -7.22
CA ALA A 340 -16.54 -1.41 -7.18
C ALA A 340 -16.00 0.03 -7.35
N ASN A 341 -16.49 0.75 -8.38
CA ASN A 341 -16.08 2.12 -8.63
C ASN A 341 -16.46 3.07 -7.47
N ALA A 342 -17.69 2.96 -6.95
CA ALA A 342 -18.14 3.76 -5.81
C ALA A 342 -17.27 3.53 -4.57
N THR A 343 -16.94 2.27 -4.26
CA THR A 343 -16.03 1.92 -3.15
C THR A 343 -14.64 2.54 -3.33
N ALA A 344 -14.08 2.47 -4.53
CA ALA A 344 -12.75 3.00 -4.81
C ALA A 344 -12.71 4.54 -4.78
N SER A 345 -13.83 5.21 -5.02
CA SER A 345 -13.89 6.69 -5.07
C SER A 345 -13.54 7.35 -3.73
N ASP A 346 -13.74 6.66 -2.62
CA ASP A 346 -13.36 7.15 -1.29
C ASP A 346 -11.86 7.37 -1.17
N PHE A 347 -11.07 6.65 -1.97
CA PHE A 347 -9.61 6.71 -1.98
C PHE A 347 -9.03 7.63 -3.05
N PHE A 348 -9.84 8.41 -3.76
CA PHE A 348 -9.30 9.40 -4.69
C PHE A 348 -8.48 10.46 -3.95
N TRP A 349 -7.35 10.85 -4.56
CA TRP A 349 -6.40 11.79 -3.96
C TRP A 349 -7.03 13.05 -3.36
N PRO A 350 -8.03 13.72 -3.98
CA PRO A 350 -8.66 14.89 -3.37
C PRO A 350 -9.27 14.58 -1.99
N ASN A 351 -9.92 13.39 -1.84
CA ASN A 351 -10.53 12.97 -0.58
C ASN A 351 -9.47 12.64 0.48
N ILE A 352 -8.39 11.94 0.07
CA ILE A 352 -7.29 11.58 0.96
C ILE A 352 -6.51 12.82 1.42
N ALA A 353 -6.20 13.76 0.52
CA ALA A 353 -5.53 15.01 0.87
C ALA A 353 -6.37 15.86 1.81
N GLN A 354 -7.69 15.94 1.59
CA GLN A 354 -8.61 16.64 2.49
C GLN A 354 -8.70 15.97 3.87
N SER A 355 -8.62 14.64 3.93
CA SER A 355 -8.57 13.89 5.19
C SER A 355 -7.26 14.12 5.92
N ALA A 356 -6.13 14.08 5.22
CA ALA A 356 -4.82 14.43 5.77
C ALA A 356 -4.83 15.85 6.34
N TYR A 357 -5.32 16.84 5.57
CA TYR A 357 -5.40 18.22 6.02
C TYR A 357 -6.23 18.40 7.31
N ARG A 358 -7.41 17.75 7.39
CA ARG A 358 -8.23 17.80 8.61
C ARG A 358 -7.50 17.26 9.82
N GLU A 359 -6.78 16.15 9.69
CA GLU A 359 -5.97 15.60 10.77
C GLU A 359 -4.80 16.52 11.17
N LEU A 360 -4.14 17.17 10.20
CA LEU A 360 -3.09 18.16 10.47
C LEU A 360 -3.64 19.33 11.30
N CYS A 361 -4.77 19.90 10.93
CA CYS A 361 -5.41 20.97 11.68
C CYS A 361 -5.85 20.53 13.09
N GLN A 362 -6.41 19.31 13.19
CA GLN A 362 -6.94 18.80 14.45
C GLN A 362 -5.85 18.52 15.51
N HIS A 363 -4.70 17.96 15.08
CA HIS A 363 -3.68 17.48 16.00
C HIS A 363 -2.56 18.48 16.29
N PHE A 364 -2.35 19.46 15.44
CA PHE A 364 -1.22 20.39 15.57
C PHE A 364 -1.63 21.86 15.74
N GLU A 365 -2.91 22.14 16.04
CA GLU A 365 -3.44 23.51 16.27
C GLU A 365 -3.04 24.52 15.19
N ILE A 366 -2.85 24.02 13.97
CA ILE A 366 -2.49 24.87 12.82
C ILE A 366 -3.77 25.53 12.32
N THR A 367 -3.89 26.82 12.62
CA THR A 367 -5.03 27.63 12.14
C THR A 367 -4.93 27.74 10.61
N PRO A 368 -6.04 27.52 9.86
CA PRO A 368 -6.05 27.62 8.41
C PRO A 368 -5.66 29.01 7.90
#